data_ac7592194324191adb979e426ec95a87
#
_entry.id   ac7592194324191adb979e426ec95a87
#
_cell.length_a   1.000
_cell.length_b   1.000
_cell.length_c   1.000
_cell.angle_alpha   90.00
_cell.angle_beta   90.00
_cell.angle_gamma   90.00
#
_symmetry.space_group_name_H-M   'P 1'
#
loop_
_entity.id
_entity.type
_entity.pdbx_description
1 polymer ?
#
loop_
_entity_poly.entity_id
_entity_poly.type
_entity_poly.pdbx_seq_one_letter_code
_entity_poly.pdbx_strand_id
1 'polypeptide(L)'
;RKPLILVRAVVLGSLLPPTDDAEADLALFDKLMAFDDEGLARRALIGNAVSPAEIAARIQLDEPWNYFKATIKRGDVTGGDVRWMSFPLDADAEGITLRWQRNLNDDDKLVIYRKLLATCASYEEKASLGKRPEELDQEWLYGPVWAEVNRHYAHLGVNVKSLPELVEQLGILRYGHRPRV
;
A
#
# COMPACT_ATOMS: atom_id res chain seq x y z
N ARG A 1 3.40 14.51 -20.22
CA ARG A 1 2.41 13.43 -20.00
C ARG A 1 1.42 13.88 -18.94
N LYS A 2 0.13 13.82 -19.23
CA LYS A 2 -0.91 14.04 -18.20
C LYS A 2 -0.81 12.92 -17.17
N PRO A 3 -0.86 13.24 -15.87
CA PRO A 3 -0.82 12.21 -14.84
C PRO A 3 -2.02 11.27 -14.98
N LEU A 4 -1.78 9.98 -15.20
CA LEU A 4 -2.85 8.97 -15.33
C LEU A 4 -3.76 8.94 -14.09
N ILE A 5 -3.20 9.28 -12.93
CA ILE A 5 -3.94 9.37 -11.68
C ILE A 5 -5.07 10.41 -11.73
N LEU A 6 -4.85 11.56 -12.39
CA LEU A 6 -5.89 12.58 -12.56
C LEU A 6 -7.00 12.09 -13.49
N VAL A 7 -6.65 11.36 -14.57
CA VAL A 7 -7.64 10.76 -15.46
C VAL A 7 -8.49 9.75 -14.71
N ARG A 8 -7.86 8.88 -13.92
CA ARG A 8 -8.56 7.92 -13.05
C ARG A 8 -9.51 8.63 -12.08
N ALA A 9 -9.04 9.65 -11.38
CA ALA A 9 -9.85 10.41 -10.44
C ALA A 9 -11.08 11.04 -11.09
N VAL A 10 -10.92 11.65 -12.27
CA VAL A 10 -12.03 12.25 -13.02
C VAL A 10 -13.02 11.19 -13.47
N VAL A 11 -12.55 10.07 -14.02
CA VAL A 11 -13.42 8.98 -14.49
C VAL A 11 -14.21 8.39 -13.32
N LEU A 12 -13.53 8.00 -12.23
CA LEU A 12 -14.19 7.43 -11.06
C LEU A 12 -15.13 8.44 -10.41
N GLY A 13 -14.69 9.67 -10.16
CA GLY A 13 -15.52 10.71 -9.54
C GLY A 13 -16.75 11.08 -10.36
N SER A 14 -16.72 10.87 -11.68
CA SER A 14 -17.89 11.09 -12.55
C SER A 14 -18.83 9.88 -12.65
N LEU A 15 -18.35 8.67 -12.39
CA LEU A 15 -19.12 7.44 -12.58
C LEU A 15 -19.66 6.85 -11.29
N LEU A 16 -18.92 6.95 -10.17
CA LEU A 16 -19.35 6.40 -8.89
C LEU A 16 -20.66 7.05 -8.46
N PRO A 17 -21.73 6.27 -8.26
CA PRO A 17 -22.99 6.80 -7.79
C PRO A 17 -22.88 7.15 -6.30
N PRO A 18 -23.40 8.30 -5.86
CA PRO A 18 -23.45 8.63 -4.44
C PRO A 18 -24.44 7.72 -3.74
N THR A 19 -24.13 7.39 -2.50
CA THR A 19 -25.05 6.71 -1.57
C THR A 19 -25.49 7.67 -0.48
N ASP A 20 -26.30 7.19 0.47
CA ASP A 20 -26.69 7.97 1.65
C ASP A 20 -25.55 8.11 2.68
N ASP A 21 -24.41 7.41 2.46
CA ASP A 21 -23.21 7.44 3.29
C ASP A 21 -22.04 8.05 2.52
N ALA A 22 -21.96 9.37 2.55
CA ALA A 22 -20.91 10.12 1.86
C ALA A 22 -19.50 9.83 2.40
N GLU A 23 -19.36 9.43 3.68
CA GLU A 23 -18.09 9.08 4.27
C GLU A 23 -17.58 7.73 3.72
N ALA A 24 -18.47 6.74 3.63
CA ALA A 24 -18.16 5.46 3.01
C ALA A 24 -17.86 5.59 1.50
N ASP A 25 -18.60 6.46 0.80
CA ASP A 25 -18.35 6.76 -0.62
C ASP A 25 -16.94 7.33 -0.83
N LEU A 26 -16.54 8.29 0.00
CA LEU A 26 -15.21 8.90 -0.06
C LEU A 26 -14.11 7.89 0.30
N ALA A 27 -14.31 7.09 1.35
CA ALA A 27 -13.36 6.05 1.75
C ALA A 27 -13.16 5.01 0.64
N LEU A 28 -14.22 4.63 -0.06
CA LEU A 28 -14.14 3.72 -1.20
C LEU A 28 -13.40 4.35 -2.39
N PHE A 29 -13.67 5.65 -2.66
CA PHE A 29 -12.93 6.39 -3.67
C PHE A 29 -11.42 6.42 -3.38
N ASP A 30 -11.04 6.71 -2.14
CA ASP A 30 -9.62 6.72 -1.74
C ASP A 30 -8.96 5.36 -1.92
N LYS A 31 -9.65 4.26 -1.63
CA LYS A 31 -9.17 2.90 -1.88
C LYS A 31 -9.00 2.61 -3.38
N LEU A 32 -9.95 3.03 -4.20
CA LEU A 32 -9.87 2.90 -5.67
C LEU A 32 -8.76 3.76 -6.29
N MET A 33 -8.35 4.82 -5.60
CA MET A 33 -7.20 5.65 -5.96
C MET A 33 -5.89 5.15 -5.35
N ALA A 34 -5.92 4.16 -4.44
CA ALA A 34 -4.82 3.72 -3.59
C ALA A 34 -4.20 4.89 -2.79
N PHE A 35 -5.06 5.72 -2.22
CA PHE A 35 -4.72 6.86 -1.36
C PHE A 35 -4.93 6.56 0.12
N ASP A 36 -5.67 5.51 0.44
CA ASP A 36 -5.83 5.00 1.79
C ASP A 36 -4.53 4.38 2.33
N ASP A 37 -4.46 4.17 3.63
CA ASP A 37 -3.25 3.66 4.29
C ASP A 37 -2.85 2.26 3.77
N GLU A 38 -3.80 1.41 3.40
CA GLU A 38 -3.50 0.09 2.83
C GLU A 38 -2.89 0.22 1.42
N GLY A 39 -3.50 1.01 0.57
CA GLY A 39 -2.98 1.29 -0.78
C GLY A 39 -1.59 1.92 -0.73
N LEU A 40 -1.37 2.87 0.17
CA LEU A 40 -0.07 3.50 0.38
C LEU A 40 0.97 2.50 0.89
N ALA A 41 0.61 1.60 1.83
CA ALA A 41 1.52 0.57 2.34
C ALA A 41 1.94 -0.42 1.23
N ARG A 42 0.99 -0.85 0.40
CA ARG A 42 1.27 -1.70 -0.78
C ARG A 42 2.19 -1.01 -1.78
N ARG A 43 1.97 0.27 -2.05
CA ARG A 43 2.81 1.08 -2.92
C ARG A 43 4.23 1.23 -2.38
N ALA A 44 4.38 1.45 -1.08
CA ALA A 44 5.67 1.60 -0.41
C ALA A 44 6.45 0.28 -0.40
N LEU A 45 5.80 -0.85 -0.14
CA LEU A 45 6.42 -2.18 -0.14
C LEU A 45 7.07 -2.49 -1.50
N ILE A 46 6.33 -2.32 -2.60
CA ILE A 46 6.85 -2.60 -3.96
C ILE A 46 7.81 -1.50 -4.42
N GLY A 47 7.63 -0.27 -3.92
CA GLY A 47 8.54 0.84 -4.16
C GLY A 47 9.95 0.54 -3.71
N ASN A 48 10.08 -0.19 -2.61
CA ASN A 48 11.36 -0.53 -1.98
C ASN A 48 12.29 0.69 -1.83
N ALA A 49 11.67 1.87 -1.61
CA ALA A 49 12.37 3.13 -1.50
C ALA A 49 13.05 3.30 -0.14
N VAL A 50 12.61 2.54 0.86
CA VAL A 50 13.11 2.60 2.23
C VAL A 50 13.84 1.30 2.55
N SER A 51 15.09 1.42 2.97
CA SER A 51 15.90 0.25 3.35
C SER A 51 15.41 -0.38 4.65
N PRO A 52 15.66 -1.68 4.88
CA PRO A 52 15.34 -2.31 6.17
C PRO A 52 15.96 -1.60 7.38
N ALA A 53 17.12 -0.98 7.23
CA ALA A 53 17.77 -0.22 8.30
C ALA A 53 17.01 1.07 8.63
N GLU A 54 16.59 1.82 7.62
CA GLU A 54 15.77 3.03 7.80
C GLU A 54 14.40 2.70 8.40
N ILE A 55 13.78 1.60 7.98
CA ILE A 55 12.53 1.12 8.57
C ILE A 55 12.77 0.83 10.06
N ALA A 56 13.80 0.06 10.38
CA ALA A 56 14.13 -0.33 11.74
C ALA A 56 14.49 0.85 12.66
N ALA A 57 14.98 1.96 12.08
CA ALA A 57 15.26 3.19 12.82
C ALA A 57 14.00 4.02 13.12
N ARG A 58 12.89 3.78 12.41
CA ARG A 58 11.66 4.60 12.52
C ARG A 58 10.53 3.93 13.30
N ILE A 59 10.52 2.61 13.38
CA ILE A 59 9.38 1.86 13.95
C ILE A 59 9.76 1.11 15.22
N GLN A 60 8.78 0.97 16.12
CA GLN A 60 8.89 0.09 17.29
C GLN A 60 8.38 -1.31 16.92
N LEU A 61 9.16 -2.32 17.28
CA LEU A 61 8.81 -3.73 17.08
C LEU A 61 9.14 -4.52 18.35
N ASP A 62 8.19 -5.34 18.79
CA ASP A 62 8.38 -6.22 19.94
C ASP A 62 9.36 -7.35 19.63
N GLU A 63 9.26 -7.90 18.43
CA GLU A 63 10.09 -9.02 17.96
C GLU A 63 10.71 -8.72 16.59
N PRO A 64 11.66 -7.76 16.51
CA PRO A 64 12.21 -7.30 15.23
C PRO A 64 12.93 -8.39 14.44
N TRP A 65 13.49 -9.38 15.15
CA TRP A 65 14.24 -10.48 14.52
C TRP A 65 13.36 -11.51 13.79
N ASN A 66 12.07 -11.45 13.96
CA ASN A 66 11.13 -12.18 13.12
C ASN A 66 11.10 -11.62 11.71
N TYR A 67 11.40 -10.34 11.54
CA TYR A 67 11.35 -9.63 10.27
C TYR A 67 12.73 -9.34 9.69
N PHE A 68 13.72 -9.04 10.53
CA PHE A 68 15.03 -8.60 10.09
C PHE A 68 16.13 -9.59 10.44
N LYS A 69 17.12 -9.66 9.56
CA LYS A 69 18.40 -10.32 9.79
C LYS A 69 19.50 -9.29 9.74
N ALA A 70 20.32 -9.24 10.78
CA ALA A 70 21.50 -8.39 10.82
C ALA A 70 22.73 -9.11 10.30
N THR A 71 23.59 -8.35 9.62
CA THR A 71 24.92 -8.77 9.24
C THR A 71 25.88 -7.65 9.64
N ILE A 72 26.92 -7.98 10.37
CA ILE A 72 27.96 -7.03 10.80
C ILE A 72 29.14 -7.16 9.85
N LYS A 73 29.62 -6.03 9.31
CA LYS A 73 30.73 -6.00 8.35
C LYS A 73 32.12 -6.15 8.97
N ARG A 74 32.27 -6.04 10.28
CA ARG A 74 33.55 -6.12 10.99
C ARG A 74 33.54 -7.23 12.03
N GLY A 75 34.41 -8.20 11.83
CA GLY A 75 34.69 -9.28 12.78
C GLY A 75 33.73 -10.46 12.70
N ASP A 76 34.12 -11.54 13.34
CA ASP A 76 33.42 -12.84 13.36
C ASP A 76 32.15 -12.85 14.24
N VAL A 77 31.36 -11.78 14.22
CA VAL A 77 30.12 -11.68 15.00
C VAL A 77 29.01 -12.36 14.22
N THR A 78 28.59 -13.50 14.69
CA THR A 78 27.45 -14.23 14.13
C THR A 78 26.14 -13.50 14.41
N GLY A 79 25.12 -13.65 13.53
CA GLY A 79 23.82 -12.98 13.67
C GLY A 79 23.07 -13.20 15.00
N GLY A 80 23.58 -14.07 15.89
CA GLY A 80 23.12 -14.26 17.26
C GLY A 80 23.46 -13.09 18.21
N ASP A 81 24.57 -12.42 17.97
CA ASP A 81 25.09 -11.37 18.87
C ASP A 81 24.36 -10.03 18.72
N VAL A 82 23.51 -9.89 17.71
CA VAL A 82 22.75 -8.66 17.43
C VAL A 82 21.34 -8.69 18.05
N ARG A 83 20.91 -9.83 18.60
CA ARG A 83 19.55 -10.00 19.19
C ARG A 83 19.30 -9.16 20.43
N TRP A 84 20.33 -8.62 21.06
CA TRP A 84 20.22 -7.73 22.22
C TRP A 84 20.09 -6.25 21.87
N MET A 85 20.20 -5.88 20.58
CA MET A 85 20.02 -4.50 20.16
C MET A 85 18.56 -4.07 20.33
N SER A 86 18.36 -2.91 20.90
CA SER A 86 17.04 -2.32 21.04
C SER A 86 16.55 -1.73 19.71
N PHE A 87 15.25 -1.76 19.51
CA PHE A 87 14.58 -1.09 18.40
C PHE A 87 13.79 0.13 18.92
N PRO A 88 13.71 1.24 18.17
CA PRO A 88 14.32 1.44 16.86
C PRO A 88 15.85 1.43 16.91
N LEU A 89 16.48 0.94 15.84
CA LEU A 89 17.94 0.97 15.74
C LEU A 89 18.42 2.41 15.55
N ASP A 90 19.58 2.71 16.14
CA ASP A 90 20.27 3.93 15.78
C ASP A 90 20.66 3.88 14.30
N ALA A 91 20.19 4.86 13.52
CA ALA A 91 20.43 4.92 12.07
C ALA A 91 21.94 5.01 11.74
N ASP A 92 22.74 5.51 12.69
CA ASP A 92 24.19 5.69 12.58
C ASP A 92 25.00 4.51 13.14
N ALA A 93 24.34 3.38 13.49
CA ALA A 93 25.05 2.19 13.97
C ALA A 93 26.02 1.66 12.90
N GLU A 94 27.26 2.12 12.96
CA GLU A 94 28.30 1.82 11.97
C GLU A 94 28.52 0.30 11.82
N GLY A 95 28.47 -0.14 10.58
CA GLY A 95 28.84 -1.51 10.22
C GLY A 95 27.72 -2.54 10.27
N ILE A 96 26.49 -2.18 10.65
CA ILE A 96 25.35 -3.08 10.66
C ILE A 96 24.59 -2.97 9.32
N THR A 97 24.36 -4.12 8.67
CA THR A 97 23.47 -4.20 7.52
C THR A 97 22.27 -5.03 7.87
N LEU A 98 21.08 -4.43 7.84
CA LEU A 98 19.82 -5.14 7.98
C LEU A 98 19.28 -5.58 6.63
N ARG A 99 18.73 -6.79 6.62
CA ARG A 99 18.03 -7.37 5.48
C ARG A 99 16.76 -8.04 5.99
N TRP A 100 15.78 -8.19 5.11
CA TRP A 100 14.61 -8.99 5.40
C TRP A 100 14.99 -10.45 5.64
N GLN A 101 14.26 -11.11 6.55
CA GLN A 101 14.33 -12.57 6.70
C GLN A 101 13.87 -13.23 5.39
N ARG A 102 14.50 -14.36 5.03
CA ARG A 102 14.27 -15.03 3.74
C ARG A 102 12.89 -15.68 3.61
N ASN A 103 12.27 -16.00 4.72
CA ASN A 103 10.98 -16.70 4.81
C ASN A 103 9.77 -15.75 4.82
N LEU A 104 9.98 -14.44 4.77
CA LEU A 104 8.90 -13.45 4.77
C LEU A 104 8.27 -13.37 3.39
N ASN A 105 6.95 -13.48 3.35
CA ASN A 105 6.14 -13.12 2.19
C ASN A 105 5.82 -11.61 2.19
N ASP A 106 5.08 -11.17 1.19
CA ASP A 106 4.74 -9.75 1.07
C ASP A 106 3.69 -9.30 2.10
N ASP A 107 2.81 -10.20 2.54
CA ASP A 107 1.83 -9.90 3.59
C ASP A 107 2.52 -9.66 4.95
N ASP A 108 3.55 -10.47 5.27
CA ASP A 108 4.36 -10.28 6.49
C ASP A 108 5.06 -8.91 6.46
N LYS A 109 5.65 -8.54 5.33
CA LYS A 109 6.31 -7.23 5.16
C LYS A 109 5.31 -6.08 5.19
N LEU A 110 4.11 -6.29 4.67
CA LEU A 110 3.05 -5.28 4.64
C LEU A 110 2.66 -4.81 6.06
N VAL A 111 2.70 -5.71 7.05
CA VAL A 111 2.51 -5.34 8.47
C VAL A 111 3.53 -4.28 8.90
N ILE A 112 4.79 -4.44 8.49
CA ILE A 112 5.86 -3.50 8.80
C ILE A 112 5.68 -2.18 8.07
N TYR A 113 5.30 -2.21 6.80
CA TYR A 113 5.05 -0.99 6.02
C TYR A 113 3.86 -0.19 6.54
N ARG A 114 2.79 -0.83 7.05
CA ARG A 114 1.69 -0.14 7.75
C ARG A 114 2.19 0.60 9.00
N LYS A 115 3.06 -0.03 9.79
CA LYS A 115 3.69 0.63 10.96
C LYS A 115 4.59 1.79 10.54
N LEU A 116 5.37 1.63 9.46
CA LEU A 116 6.22 2.69 8.91
C LEU A 116 5.39 3.90 8.49
N LEU A 117 4.30 3.69 7.75
CA LEU A 117 3.43 4.79 7.32
C LEU A 117 2.77 5.52 8.50
N ALA A 118 2.49 4.82 9.59
CA ALA A 118 1.97 5.44 10.82
C ALA A 118 2.97 6.40 11.48
N THR A 119 4.27 6.33 11.14
CA THR A 119 5.29 7.29 11.62
C THR A 119 5.41 8.54 10.75
N CYS A 120 4.79 8.55 9.57
CA CYS A 120 4.84 9.70 8.67
C CYS A 120 3.92 10.83 9.16
N ALA A 121 4.41 12.06 9.09
CA ALA A 121 3.69 13.22 9.59
C ALA A 121 2.63 13.74 8.61
N SER A 122 2.75 13.44 7.31
CA SER A 122 1.84 13.93 6.28
C SER A 122 1.54 12.88 5.22
N TYR A 123 0.47 13.14 4.45
CA TYR A 123 0.12 12.34 3.28
C TYR A 123 1.24 12.36 2.22
N GLU A 124 1.85 13.53 1.99
CA GLU A 124 2.94 13.70 1.03
C GLU A 124 4.14 12.83 1.40
N GLU A 125 4.47 12.75 2.68
CA GLU A 125 5.53 11.88 3.18
C GLU A 125 5.18 10.41 2.91
N LYS A 126 3.98 9.96 3.28
CA LYS A 126 3.49 8.59 3.00
C LYS A 126 3.57 8.27 1.51
N ALA A 127 3.07 9.16 0.65
CA ALA A 127 3.02 8.95 -0.78
C ALA A 127 4.41 8.92 -1.44
N SER A 128 5.38 9.64 -0.88
CA SER A 128 6.76 9.68 -1.39
C SER A 128 7.52 8.36 -1.20
N LEU A 129 7.10 7.52 -0.25
CA LEU A 129 7.72 6.22 0.02
C LEU A 129 7.34 5.15 -1.00
N GLY A 130 6.30 5.38 -1.80
CA GLY A 130 5.74 4.37 -2.70
C GLY A 130 5.85 4.73 -4.18
N LYS A 131 5.74 3.71 -5.03
CA LYS A 131 5.55 3.89 -6.46
C LYS A 131 4.16 4.45 -6.76
N ARG A 132 4.00 4.96 -7.98
CA ARG A 132 2.68 5.38 -8.46
C ARG A 132 1.79 4.16 -8.68
N PRO A 133 0.46 4.27 -8.47
CA PRO A 133 -0.45 3.14 -8.67
C PRO A 133 -0.36 2.50 -10.06
N GLU A 134 -0.13 3.30 -11.11
CA GLU A 134 -0.01 2.84 -12.49
C GLU A 134 1.28 2.07 -12.82
N GLU A 135 2.25 2.09 -11.91
CA GLU A 135 3.53 1.38 -12.05
C GLU A 135 3.51 -0.01 -11.39
N LEU A 136 2.39 -0.34 -10.73
CA LEU A 136 2.22 -1.56 -9.96
C LEU A 136 1.30 -2.54 -10.66
N ASP A 137 1.43 -3.81 -10.30
CA ASP A 137 0.45 -4.82 -10.66
C ASP A 137 -0.92 -4.45 -10.08
N GLN A 138 -1.93 -4.35 -10.95
CA GLN A 138 -3.24 -3.84 -10.59
C GLN A 138 -4.05 -4.87 -9.80
N GLU A 139 -3.85 -6.17 -10.06
CA GLU A 139 -4.52 -7.24 -9.32
C GLU A 139 -4.00 -7.29 -7.89
N TRP A 140 -2.69 -7.21 -7.72
CA TRP A 140 -2.08 -7.18 -6.39
C TRP A 140 -2.47 -5.92 -5.61
N LEU A 141 -2.49 -4.75 -6.26
CA LEU A 141 -2.80 -3.48 -5.60
C LEU A 141 -4.26 -3.38 -5.20
N TYR A 142 -5.19 -3.73 -6.10
CA TYR A 142 -6.62 -3.50 -5.92
C TYR A 142 -7.42 -4.76 -5.61
N GLY A 143 -6.81 -5.97 -5.65
CA GLY A 143 -7.51 -7.22 -5.38
C GLY A 143 -8.38 -7.19 -4.12
N PRO A 144 -7.86 -6.72 -2.97
CA PRO A 144 -8.65 -6.63 -1.73
C PRO A 144 -9.81 -5.63 -1.79
N VAL A 145 -9.75 -4.62 -2.67
CA VAL A 145 -10.76 -3.56 -2.76
C VAL A 145 -12.04 -4.03 -3.43
N TRP A 146 -11.96 -5.00 -4.36
CA TRP A 146 -13.12 -5.42 -5.15
C TRP A 146 -14.25 -6.04 -4.34
N ALA A 147 -13.92 -6.76 -3.28
CA ALA A 147 -14.94 -7.31 -2.38
C ALA A 147 -15.73 -6.19 -1.70
N GLU A 148 -15.09 -5.08 -1.36
CA GLU A 148 -15.73 -3.91 -0.75
C GLU A 148 -16.55 -3.13 -1.76
N VAL A 149 -16.02 -2.90 -2.97
CA VAL A 149 -16.77 -2.28 -4.08
C VAL A 149 -18.06 -3.03 -4.37
N ASN A 150 -17.98 -4.35 -4.49
CA ASN A 150 -19.14 -5.20 -4.79
C ASN A 150 -20.18 -5.17 -3.64
N ARG A 151 -19.72 -5.11 -2.40
CA ARG A 151 -20.61 -4.99 -1.25
C ARG A 151 -21.28 -3.60 -1.18
N HIS A 152 -20.50 -2.53 -1.42
CA HIS A 152 -20.97 -1.15 -1.36
C HIS A 152 -22.07 -0.88 -2.41
N TYR A 153 -21.86 -1.38 -3.62
CA TYR A 153 -22.80 -1.22 -4.74
C TYR A 153 -23.64 -2.47 -5.03
N ALA A 154 -23.81 -3.37 -4.04
CA ALA A 154 -24.62 -4.58 -4.21
C ALA A 154 -26.08 -4.26 -4.60
N HIS A 155 -26.64 -3.18 -4.08
CA HIS A 155 -27.98 -2.70 -4.39
C HIS A 155 -28.17 -2.28 -5.86
N LEU A 156 -27.09 -2.00 -6.57
CA LEU A 156 -27.06 -1.70 -8.02
C LEU A 156 -26.72 -2.93 -8.88
N GLY A 157 -26.49 -4.09 -8.26
CA GLY A 157 -26.10 -5.31 -8.97
C GLY A 157 -24.65 -5.30 -9.46
N VAL A 158 -23.77 -4.44 -8.91
CA VAL A 158 -22.36 -4.37 -9.28
C VAL A 158 -21.64 -5.63 -8.80
N ASN A 159 -20.93 -6.29 -9.70
CA ASN A 159 -20.07 -7.43 -9.42
C ASN A 159 -18.85 -7.41 -10.34
N VAL A 160 -17.73 -6.90 -9.84
CA VAL A 160 -16.54 -6.59 -10.62
C VAL A 160 -15.27 -7.13 -9.93
N LYS A 161 -14.22 -7.33 -10.74
CA LYS A 161 -12.90 -7.79 -10.29
C LYS A 161 -11.77 -6.88 -10.80
N SER A 162 -12.10 -5.85 -11.55
CA SER A 162 -11.13 -4.94 -12.15
C SER A 162 -11.71 -3.55 -12.39
N LEU A 163 -10.83 -2.57 -12.52
CA LEU A 163 -11.23 -1.20 -12.82
C LEU A 163 -11.96 -1.06 -14.18
N PRO A 164 -11.52 -1.71 -15.27
CA PRO A 164 -12.26 -1.70 -16.53
C PRO A 164 -13.68 -2.24 -16.40
N GLU A 165 -13.88 -3.34 -15.65
CA GLU A 165 -15.21 -3.88 -15.39
C GLU A 165 -16.09 -2.92 -14.60
N LEU A 166 -15.52 -2.26 -13.57
CA LEU A 166 -16.24 -1.26 -12.79
C LEU A 166 -16.71 -0.10 -13.69
N VAL A 167 -15.79 0.45 -14.48
CA VAL A 167 -16.12 1.55 -15.41
C VAL A 167 -17.19 1.13 -16.41
N GLU A 168 -17.11 -0.09 -16.95
CA GLU A 168 -18.11 -0.63 -17.88
C GLU A 168 -19.47 -0.76 -17.21
N GLN A 169 -19.56 -1.42 -16.05
CA GLN A 169 -20.83 -1.64 -15.36
C GLN A 169 -21.48 -0.34 -14.91
N LEU A 170 -20.72 0.58 -14.31
CA LEU A 170 -21.23 1.89 -13.90
C LEU A 170 -21.64 2.74 -15.10
N GLY A 171 -20.89 2.66 -16.19
CA GLY A 171 -21.22 3.34 -17.43
C GLY A 171 -22.56 2.85 -18.03
N ILE A 172 -22.79 1.54 -18.01
CA ILE A 172 -24.07 0.96 -18.45
C ILE A 172 -25.21 1.40 -17.51
N LEU A 173 -25.01 1.34 -16.21
CA LEU A 173 -26.01 1.76 -15.21
C LEU A 173 -26.40 3.24 -15.37
N ARG A 174 -25.43 4.10 -15.64
CA ARG A 174 -25.65 5.55 -15.71
C ARG A 174 -26.15 6.02 -17.07
N TYR A 175 -25.67 5.43 -18.17
CA TYR A 175 -25.91 5.92 -19.54
C TYR A 175 -26.68 4.93 -20.44
N GLY A 176 -26.97 3.73 -19.96
CA GLY A 176 -27.65 2.69 -20.73
C GLY A 176 -26.79 1.99 -21.79
N HIS A 177 -25.51 2.32 -21.91
CA HIS A 177 -24.59 1.71 -22.87
C HIS A 177 -23.15 1.66 -22.31
N ARG A 178 -22.33 0.80 -22.90
CA ARG A 178 -20.90 0.73 -22.58
C ARG A 178 -20.21 2.06 -22.89
N PRO A 179 -19.31 2.55 -22.02
CA PRO A 179 -18.47 3.70 -22.34
C PRO A 179 -17.68 3.43 -23.62
N ARG A 180 -17.64 4.43 -24.51
CA ARG A 180 -16.78 4.38 -25.70
C ARG A 180 -15.46 5.07 -25.36
N VAL A 181 -14.36 4.35 -25.49
CA VAL A 181 -13.00 4.88 -25.33
C VAL A 181 -12.45 5.22 -26.71
#